data_c5aed68491eccdaa30d4af982a1e2531
#
_entry.id   c5aed68491eccdaa30d4af982a1e2531
#
_cell.length_a   1.000
_cell.length_b   1.000
_cell.length_c   1.000
_cell.angle_alpha   90.00
_cell.angle_beta   90.00
_cell.angle_gamma   90.00
#
_symmetry.space_group_name_H-M   'P 1'
#
loop_
_entity.id
_entity.type
_entity.pdbx_description
1 polymer ?
#
loop_
_entity_poly.entity_id
_entity_poly.type
_entity_poly.pdbx_seq_one_letter_code
_entity_poly.pdbx_strand_id
1 'polypeptide(L)'
;RSAHSEAEKKIAEYDKKIANKEKELLREEQRLSKAKDDKYKQIEHQRKLALDNLSLDLSIQRENQNNLIKEVNKLKEAKEKINILFIASNPDIEFIDDDGNSVQQQKLKLEKEAREIHESIQKSLKRDSISFETRWATRVTDLLQFINEVNPTILHFSGHGTSDGKLVFQDNNDKPKLLSMEALVELINASSDNLRLVVLNNCFSSIISEKIVDNIEASIGMNSSIGDQAAIVFASQLYSSIGFGLSLEKAFQQAIVSLKLYEIPEDQTPQLYVSEGIEA
;
A
#
# COMPACT_ATOMS: atom_id res chain seq x y z
N ARG A 1 97.17 -40.87 54.55
CA ARG A 1 96.88 -41.24 53.13
C ARG A 1 95.48 -41.85 52.95
N SER A 2 94.88 -42.52 53.96
CA SER A 2 93.55 -43.14 53.84
C SER A 2 92.40 -42.15 53.80
N ALA A 3 92.36 -41.06 54.64
CA ALA A 3 91.29 -40.09 54.70
C ALA A 3 91.15 -39.21 53.42
N HIS A 4 92.28 -38.91 52.74
CA HIS A 4 92.26 -38.14 51.50
C HIS A 4 91.63 -38.92 50.33
N SER A 5 91.92 -40.23 50.23
CA SER A 5 91.28 -41.09 49.21
C SER A 5 89.81 -41.32 49.42
N GLU A 6 89.30 -41.25 50.66
CA GLU A 6 87.91 -41.39 50.99
C GLU A 6 87.11 -40.10 50.71
N ALA A 7 87.75 -38.96 50.94
CA ALA A 7 87.19 -37.65 50.55
C ALA A 7 87.02 -37.51 49.03
N GLU A 8 88.08 -37.90 48.24
CA GLU A 8 88.02 -37.91 46.79
C GLU A 8 86.95 -38.82 46.22
N LYS A 9 86.71 -39.99 46.81
CA LYS A 9 85.59 -40.87 46.41
C LYS A 9 84.23 -40.25 46.70
N LYS A 10 84.04 -39.54 47.80
CA LYS A 10 82.80 -38.84 48.13
C LYS A 10 82.59 -37.65 47.18
N ILE A 11 83.61 -36.91 46.83
CA ILE A 11 83.50 -35.84 45.87
C ILE A 11 83.07 -36.39 44.51
N ALA A 12 83.69 -37.42 44.00
CA ALA A 12 83.32 -38.07 42.73
C ALA A 12 81.87 -38.63 42.75
N GLU A 13 81.42 -39.14 43.92
CA GLU A 13 79.99 -39.55 44.08
C GLU A 13 79.00 -38.38 44.05
N TYR A 14 79.33 -37.27 44.71
CA TYR A 14 78.59 -36.04 44.63
C TYR A 14 78.53 -35.42 43.21
N ASP A 15 79.65 -35.34 42.55
CA ASP A 15 79.72 -34.85 41.15
C ASP A 15 78.83 -35.68 40.20
N LYS A 16 78.88 -37.01 40.40
CA LYS A 16 78.00 -37.90 39.65
C LYS A 16 76.52 -37.68 39.97
N LYS A 17 76.16 -37.39 41.23
CA LYS A 17 74.76 -37.06 41.63
C LYS A 17 74.33 -35.68 41.05
N ILE A 18 75.27 -34.71 41.07
CA ILE A 18 75.01 -33.38 40.45
C ILE A 18 74.75 -33.52 38.95
N ALA A 19 75.65 -34.19 38.24
CA ALA A 19 75.52 -34.40 36.80
C ALA A 19 74.22 -35.13 36.40
N ASN A 20 73.77 -36.10 37.22
CA ASN A 20 72.49 -36.78 37.03
C ASN A 20 71.28 -35.83 37.25
N LYS A 21 71.34 -34.99 38.28
CA LYS A 21 70.34 -33.98 38.58
C LYS A 21 70.23 -32.90 37.49
N GLU A 22 71.34 -32.43 37.01
CA GLU A 22 71.41 -31.48 35.89
C GLU A 22 70.79 -32.08 34.62
N LYS A 23 71.01 -33.34 34.33
CA LYS A 23 70.44 -34.05 33.21
C LYS A 23 68.91 -34.28 33.37
N GLU A 24 68.43 -34.51 34.59
CA GLU A 24 66.99 -34.58 34.89
C GLU A 24 66.32 -33.20 34.70
N LEU A 25 66.90 -32.13 35.24
CA LEU A 25 66.43 -30.74 35.08
C LEU A 25 66.35 -30.33 33.60
N LEU A 26 67.37 -30.60 32.84
CA LEU A 26 67.35 -30.27 31.38
C LEU A 26 66.23 -31.01 30.63
N ARG A 27 65.97 -32.28 30.99
CA ARG A 27 64.85 -33.06 30.42
C ARG A 27 63.48 -32.47 30.80
N GLU A 28 63.39 -32.00 32.03
CA GLU A 28 62.16 -31.40 32.52
C GLU A 28 61.85 -30.05 31.90
N GLU A 29 62.88 -29.21 31.73
CA GLU A 29 62.80 -27.93 30.96
C GLU A 29 62.41 -28.17 29.53
N GLN A 30 63.03 -29.16 28.84
CA GLN A 30 62.62 -29.54 27.49
C GLN A 30 61.12 -29.99 27.38
N ARG A 31 60.69 -30.78 28.36
CA ARG A 31 59.28 -31.23 28.45
C ARG A 31 58.33 -30.04 28.65
N LEU A 32 58.66 -29.13 29.55
CA LEU A 32 57.86 -27.91 29.81
C LEU A 32 57.78 -26.99 28.61
N SER A 33 58.92 -26.78 27.93
CA SER A 33 58.99 -25.99 26.70
C SER A 33 58.10 -26.59 25.62
N LYS A 34 58.22 -27.89 25.37
CA LYS A 34 57.36 -28.57 24.38
C LYS A 34 55.87 -28.50 24.74
N ALA A 35 55.52 -28.70 26.01
CA ALA A 35 54.13 -28.59 26.45
C ALA A 35 53.56 -27.15 26.27
N LYS A 36 54.38 -26.12 26.50
CA LYS A 36 54.02 -24.72 26.24
C LYS A 36 53.77 -24.47 24.75
N ASP A 37 54.66 -24.96 23.88
CA ASP A 37 54.53 -24.82 22.43
C ASP A 37 53.29 -25.55 21.90
N ASP A 38 53.01 -26.76 22.37
CA ASP A 38 51.84 -27.52 21.97
C ASP A 38 50.56 -26.82 22.42
N LYS A 39 50.54 -26.28 23.63
CA LYS A 39 49.39 -25.49 24.15
C LYS A 39 49.19 -24.21 23.34
N TYR A 40 50.26 -23.50 22.97
CA TYR A 40 50.20 -22.31 22.14
C TYR A 40 49.61 -22.63 20.76
N LYS A 41 50.07 -23.69 20.10
CA LYS A 41 49.53 -24.16 18.83
C LYS A 41 48.07 -24.52 18.90
N GLN A 42 47.60 -25.15 19.99
CA GLN A 42 46.19 -25.47 20.20
C GLN A 42 45.33 -24.18 20.31
N ILE A 43 45.78 -23.19 21.08
CA ILE A 43 45.09 -21.91 21.25
C ILE A 43 45.02 -21.17 19.91
N GLU A 44 46.13 -21.16 19.15
CA GLU A 44 46.16 -20.50 17.84
C GLU A 44 45.23 -21.17 16.83
N HIS A 45 45.17 -22.50 16.83
CA HIS A 45 44.24 -23.26 16.01
C HIS A 45 42.77 -22.97 16.38
N GLN A 46 42.44 -22.95 17.66
CA GLN A 46 41.09 -22.61 18.15
C GLN A 46 40.70 -21.19 17.78
N ARG A 47 41.63 -20.21 17.91
CA ARG A 47 41.39 -18.82 17.49
C ARG A 47 41.09 -18.72 15.99
N LYS A 48 41.86 -19.46 15.17
CA LYS A 48 41.65 -19.47 13.72
C LYS A 48 40.25 -20.02 13.37
N LEU A 49 39.86 -21.14 13.95
CA LEU A 49 38.53 -21.72 13.76
C LEU A 49 37.43 -20.77 14.18
N ALA A 50 37.58 -20.08 15.31
CA ALA A 50 36.61 -19.10 15.80
C ALA A 50 36.49 -17.90 14.83
N LEU A 51 37.59 -17.40 14.27
CA LEU A 51 37.58 -16.33 13.26
C LEU A 51 36.95 -16.78 11.96
N ASP A 52 37.23 -17.99 11.48
CA ASP A 52 36.66 -18.55 10.28
C ASP A 52 35.13 -18.71 10.43
N ASN A 53 34.65 -19.20 11.57
CA ASN A 53 33.20 -19.30 11.88
C ASN A 53 32.54 -17.91 11.95
N LEU A 54 33.18 -16.94 12.61
CA LEU A 54 32.67 -15.58 12.70
C LEU A 54 32.57 -14.92 11.30
N SER A 55 33.55 -15.15 10.44
CA SER A 55 33.56 -14.63 9.06
C SER A 55 32.42 -15.24 8.23
N LEU A 56 32.15 -16.53 8.43
CA LEU A 56 31.01 -17.22 7.78
C LEU A 56 29.67 -16.66 8.26
N ASP A 57 29.49 -16.49 9.56
CA ASP A 57 28.25 -15.93 10.13
C ASP A 57 28.00 -14.50 9.62
N LEU A 58 29.05 -13.68 9.55
CA LEU A 58 28.96 -12.33 8.98
C LEU A 58 28.59 -12.34 7.49
N SER A 59 29.09 -13.31 6.73
CA SER A 59 28.73 -13.45 5.32
C SER A 59 27.25 -13.82 5.14
N ILE A 60 26.74 -14.76 5.95
CA ILE A 60 25.32 -15.15 5.96
C ILE A 60 24.44 -13.97 6.37
N GLN A 61 24.80 -13.23 7.40
CA GLN A 61 24.05 -12.04 7.81
C GLN A 61 23.99 -10.97 6.72
N ARG A 62 25.10 -10.72 6.00
CA ARG A 62 25.11 -9.78 4.86
C ARG A 62 24.20 -10.24 3.73
N GLU A 63 24.20 -11.52 3.41
CA GLU A 63 23.34 -12.07 2.37
C GLU A 63 21.86 -11.93 2.75
N ASN A 64 21.52 -12.25 3.99
CA ASN A 64 20.15 -12.06 4.52
C ASN A 64 19.72 -10.59 4.49
N GLN A 65 20.58 -9.66 4.89
CA GLN A 65 20.30 -8.23 4.80
C GLN A 65 20.07 -7.78 3.34
N ASN A 66 20.91 -8.23 2.41
CA ASN A 66 20.74 -7.90 0.99
C ASN A 66 19.43 -8.46 0.40
N ASN A 67 19.02 -9.65 0.82
CA ASN A 67 17.75 -10.24 0.40
C ASN A 67 16.57 -9.46 0.97
N LEU A 68 16.63 -9.05 2.25
CA LEU A 68 15.60 -8.21 2.86
C LEU A 68 15.49 -6.84 2.16
N ILE A 69 16.61 -6.22 1.84
CA ILE A 69 16.64 -4.94 1.08
C ILE A 69 16.01 -5.12 -0.30
N LYS A 70 16.26 -6.24 -0.99
CA LYS A 70 15.62 -6.54 -2.29
C LYS A 70 14.12 -6.73 -2.15
N GLU A 71 13.65 -7.42 -1.11
CA GLU A 71 12.22 -7.59 -0.83
C GLU A 71 11.54 -6.26 -0.48
N VAL A 72 12.15 -5.47 0.39
CA VAL A 72 11.65 -4.12 0.73
C VAL A 72 11.60 -3.21 -0.50
N ASN A 73 12.62 -3.28 -1.37
CA ASN A 73 12.61 -2.52 -2.61
C ASN A 73 11.53 -3.02 -3.59
N LYS A 74 11.33 -4.34 -3.70
CA LYS A 74 10.19 -4.90 -4.47
C LYS A 74 8.84 -4.44 -3.94
N LEU A 75 8.67 -4.37 -2.62
CA LEU A 75 7.45 -3.88 -1.99
C LEU A 75 7.27 -2.36 -2.22
N LYS A 76 8.36 -1.59 -2.18
CA LYS A 76 8.35 -0.15 -2.53
C LYS A 76 8.14 0.12 -4.02
N GLU A 77 8.62 -0.78 -4.89
CA GLU A 77 8.42 -0.73 -6.34
C GLU A 77 7.07 -1.34 -6.77
N ALA A 78 6.41 -2.11 -5.92
CA ALA A 78 5.00 -2.44 -6.06
C ALA A 78 4.24 -1.11 -5.88
N LYS A 79 4.17 -0.33 -6.96
CA LYS A 79 3.38 0.90 -7.04
C LYS A 79 1.99 0.54 -6.56
N GLU A 80 1.51 1.21 -5.52
CA GLU A 80 0.10 1.10 -5.12
C GLU A 80 -0.73 1.33 -6.36
N LYS A 81 -1.35 0.26 -6.87
CA LYS A 81 -2.24 0.35 -8.01
C LYS A 81 -3.54 0.96 -7.52
N ILE A 82 -3.93 2.06 -8.13
CA ILE A 82 -5.23 2.66 -7.92
C ILE A 82 -6.19 1.99 -8.91
N ASN A 83 -7.12 1.19 -8.41
CA ASN A 83 -8.17 0.58 -9.22
C ASN A 83 -9.42 1.46 -9.13
N ILE A 84 -9.82 2.04 -10.24
CA ILE A 84 -11.03 2.87 -10.35
C ILE A 84 -12.12 2.02 -11.00
N LEU A 85 -13.23 1.82 -10.28
CA LEU A 85 -14.45 1.23 -10.82
C LEU A 85 -15.46 2.34 -11.10
N PHE A 86 -15.69 2.62 -12.38
CA PHE A 86 -16.71 3.56 -12.84
C PHE A 86 -18.00 2.80 -13.12
N ILE A 87 -19.04 3.10 -12.38
CA ILE A 87 -20.37 2.51 -12.50
C ILE A 87 -21.30 3.53 -13.12
N ALA A 88 -21.89 3.17 -14.26
CA ALA A 88 -22.83 4.00 -15.01
C ALA A 88 -24.23 3.40 -14.99
N SER A 89 -25.23 4.21 -14.64
CA SER A 89 -26.63 3.84 -14.74
C SER A 89 -27.46 5.01 -15.29
N ASN A 90 -28.16 4.75 -16.39
CA ASN A 90 -28.94 5.78 -17.11
C ASN A 90 -30.25 5.18 -17.65
N PRO A 91 -31.17 4.71 -16.76
CA PRO A 91 -32.43 4.12 -17.18
C PRO A 91 -33.34 5.11 -17.89
N ASP A 92 -34.37 4.62 -18.56
CA ASP A 92 -35.42 5.43 -19.11
C ASP A 92 -36.37 5.86 -17.99
N ILE A 93 -36.31 7.15 -17.65
CA ILE A 93 -37.14 7.76 -16.63
C ILE A 93 -38.24 8.59 -17.31
N GLU A 94 -39.47 8.23 -17.05
CA GLU A 94 -40.66 9.00 -17.47
C GLU A 94 -41.30 9.64 -16.24
N PHE A 95 -41.66 10.88 -16.32
CA PHE A 95 -42.39 11.61 -15.31
C PHE A 95 -43.55 12.38 -15.96
N ILE A 96 -44.56 12.71 -15.17
CA ILE A 96 -45.68 13.54 -15.62
C ILE A 96 -45.38 14.99 -15.23
N ASP A 97 -45.40 15.91 -16.19
CA ASP A 97 -45.20 17.34 -15.95
C ASP A 97 -46.45 17.97 -15.29
N ASP A 98 -46.33 19.25 -14.94
CA ASP A 98 -47.45 20.00 -14.32
C ASP A 98 -48.67 20.12 -15.20
N ASP A 99 -48.51 19.94 -16.51
CA ASP A 99 -49.59 19.97 -17.52
C ASP A 99 -50.20 18.58 -17.78
N GLY A 100 -49.69 17.53 -17.10
CA GLY A 100 -50.19 16.16 -17.20
C GLY A 100 -49.63 15.36 -18.39
N ASN A 101 -48.60 15.86 -19.06
CA ASN A 101 -47.93 15.17 -20.16
C ASN A 101 -46.85 14.22 -19.64
N SER A 102 -46.69 13.05 -20.29
CA SER A 102 -45.55 12.18 -20.04
C SER A 102 -44.32 12.78 -20.70
N VAL A 103 -43.31 13.07 -19.89
CA VAL A 103 -42.01 13.62 -20.31
C VAL A 103 -40.91 12.64 -19.99
N GLN A 104 -40.06 12.36 -20.96
CA GLN A 104 -38.85 11.57 -20.74
C GLN A 104 -37.72 12.44 -20.17
N GLN A 105 -37.11 11.97 -19.10
CA GLN A 105 -35.91 12.61 -18.56
C GLN A 105 -34.77 12.53 -19.56
N GLN A 106 -34.05 13.63 -19.72
CA GLN A 106 -32.92 13.68 -20.63
C GLN A 106 -31.83 12.67 -20.23
N LYS A 107 -31.35 11.89 -21.20
CA LYS A 107 -30.22 10.99 -21.00
C LYS A 107 -28.95 11.75 -20.67
N LEU A 108 -28.24 11.28 -19.64
CA LEU A 108 -26.93 11.80 -19.24
C LEU A 108 -25.84 11.38 -20.24
N LYS A 109 -24.78 12.16 -20.34
CA LYS A 109 -23.65 11.90 -21.26
C LYS A 109 -22.54 11.08 -20.58
N LEU A 110 -22.91 9.94 -19.97
CA LEU A 110 -22.02 9.12 -19.13
C LEU A 110 -20.83 8.57 -19.93
N GLU A 111 -21.03 8.23 -21.22
CA GLU A 111 -19.94 7.75 -22.09
C GLU A 111 -18.91 8.85 -22.34
N LYS A 112 -19.35 10.11 -22.44
CA LYS A 112 -18.44 11.24 -22.57
C LYS A 112 -17.66 11.46 -21.27
N GLU A 113 -18.32 11.37 -20.13
CA GLU A 113 -17.66 11.47 -18.83
C GLU A 113 -16.57 10.42 -18.65
N ALA A 114 -16.89 9.16 -18.86
CA ALA A 114 -15.93 8.05 -18.75
C ALA A 114 -14.75 8.23 -19.71
N ARG A 115 -15.00 8.68 -20.94
CA ARG A 115 -13.93 8.95 -21.93
C ARG A 115 -13.01 10.10 -21.48
N GLU A 116 -13.55 11.22 -21.02
CA GLU A 116 -12.75 12.35 -20.56
C GLU A 116 -11.92 12.01 -19.32
N ILE A 117 -12.48 11.21 -18.39
CA ILE A 117 -11.74 10.66 -17.25
C ILE A 117 -10.58 9.79 -17.74
N HIS A 118 -10.85 8.82 -18.62
CA HIS A 118 -9.84 7.94 -19.17
C HIS A 118 -8.71 8.69 -19.86
N GLU A 119 -9.05 9.65 -20.74
CA GLU A 119 -8.06 10.47 -21.43
C GLU A 119 -7.21 11.31 -20.46
N SER A 120 -7.81 11.84 -19.40
CA SER A 120 -7.11 12.62 -18.39
C SER A 120 -6.11 11.76 -17.60
N ILE A 121 -6.50 10.52 -17.25
CA ILE A 121 -5.60 9.53 -16.64
C ILE A 121 -4.44 9.21 -17.59
N GLN A 122 -4.72 8.93 -18.88
CA GLN A 122 -3.68 8.58 -19.87
C GLN A 122 -2.64 9.70 -20.08
N LYS A 123 -3.02 10.95 -19.90
CA LYS A 123 -2.12 12.12 -19.98
C LYS A 123 -1.31 12.36 -18.70
N SER A 124 -1.61 11.64 -17.60
CA SER A 124 -0.99 11.85 -16.30
C SER A 124 0.33 11.07 -16.10
N LEU A 125 1.11 11.45 -15.07
CA LEU A 125 2.42 10.84 -14.80
C LEU A 125 2.32 9.41 -14.25
N LYS A 126 1.28 9.11 -13.48
CA LYS A 126 1.09 7.79 -12.85
C LYS A 126 0.11 6.87 -13.60
N ARG A 127 -0.17 7.15 -14.91
CA ARG A 127 -1.12 6.38 -15.72
C ARG A 127 -0.93 4.87 -15.65
N ASP A 128 0.34 4.40 -15.63
CA ASP A 128 0.66 2.97 -15.58
C ASP A 128 0.35 2.30 -14.22
N SER A 129 0.05 3.12 -13.20
CA SER A 129 -0.34 2.68 -11.86
C SER A 129 -1.84 2.80 -11.61
N ILE A 130 -2.62 3.26 -12.61
CA ILE A 130 -4.07 3.44 -12.49
C ILE A 130 -4.76 2.51 -13.48
N SER A 131 -5.65 1.65 -12.96
CA SER A 131 -6.60 0.87 -13.74
C SER A 131 -7.95 1.59 -13.73
N PHE A 132 -8.57 1.74 -14.89
CA PHE A 132 -9.89 2.36 -15.03
C PHE A 132 -10.85 1.39 -15.69
N GLU A 133 -11.74 0.80 -14.90
CA GLU A 133 -12.72 -0.19 -15.30
C GLU A 133 -14.12 0.42 -15.34
N THR A 134 -14.88 0.18 -16.40
CA THR A 134 -16.24 0.73 -16.57
C THR A 134 -17.28 -0.38 -16.55
N ARG A 135 -18.43 -0.12 -15.92
CA ARG A 135 -19.61 -0.99 -15.94
C ARG A 135 -20.83 -0.14 -16.33
N TRP A 136 -21.49 -0.56 -17.39
CA TRP A 136 -22.58 0.17 -18.00
C TRP A 136 -23.92 -0.48 -17.72
N ALA A 137 -24.99 0.29 -17.76
CA ALA A 137 -26.35 -0.20 -17.55
C ALA A 137 -26.48 -1.04 -16.27
N THR A 138 -25.80 -0.58 -15.20
CA THR A 138 -25.62 -1.35 -13.97
C THR A 138 -26.94 -1.50 -13.21
N ARG A 139 -27.21 -2.74 -12.77
CA ARG A 139 -28.32 -3.04 -11.87
C ARG A 139 -27.83 -3.08 -10.42
N VAL A 140 -28.72 -2.85 -9.47
CA VAL A 140 -28.40 -2.95 -8.03
C VAL A 140 -27.81 -4.31 -7.67
N THR A 141 -28.31 -5.39 -8.30
CA THR A 141 -27.84 -6.77 -8.05
C THR A 141 -26.42 -7.07 -8.53
N ASP A 142 -25.88 -6.25 -9.43
CA ASP A 142 -24.56 -6.48 -10.03
C ASP A 142 -23.43 -5.84 -9.21
N LEU A 143 -23.77 -4.93 -8.29
CA LEU A 143 -22.81 -4.08 -7.57
C LEU A 143 -21.77 -4.88 -6.79
N LEU A 144 -22.20 -5.82 -5.95
CA LEU A 144 -21.27 -6.65 -5.16
C LEU A 144 -20.33 -7.47 -6.04
N GLN A 145 -20.87 -8.02 -7.15
CA GLN A 145 -20.06 -8.79 -8.09
C GLN A 145 -18.97 -7.88 -8.71
N PHE A 146 -19.33 -6.71 -9.21
CA PHE A 146 -18.37 -5.78 -9.83
C PHE A 146 -17.31 -5.27 -8.86
N ILE A 147 -17.71 -4.98 -7.62
CA ILE A 147 -16.77 -4.59 -6.56
C ILE A 147 -15.80 -5.74 -6.27
N ASN A 148 -16.28 -6.98 -6.13
CA ASN A 148 -15.44 -8.14 -5.87
C ASN A 148 -14.49 -8.46 -7.05
N GLU A 149 -14.94 -8.29 -8.30
CA GLU A 149 -14.14 -8.52 -9.50
C GLU A 149 -12.99 -7.52 -9.64
N VAL A 150 -13.27 -6.23 -9.40
CA VAL A 150 -12.32 -5.14 -9.63
C VAL A 150 -11.48 -4.85 -8.40
N ASN A 151 -12.00 -5.14 -7.20
CA ASN A 151 -11.39 -4.78 -5.93
C ASN A 151 -10.93 -3.30 -5.90
N PRO A 152 -11.86 -2.33 -6.06
CA PRO A 152 -11.51 -0.95 -6.35
C PRO A 152 -10.89 -0.24 -5.14
N THR A 153 -9.97 0.67 -5.42
CA THR A 153 -9.51 1.71 -4.49
C THR A 153 -10.47 2.91 -4.52
N ILE A 154 -11.05 3.17 -5.70
CA ILE A 154 -12.01 4.25 -5.91
C ILE A 154 -13.24 3.67 -6.60
N LEU A 155 -14.41 3.87 -5.99
CA LEU A 155 -15.71 3.60 -6.59
C LEU A 155 -16.32 4.92 -7.07
N HIS A 156 -16.55 5.04 -8.37
CA HIS A 156 -17.20 6.19 -8.97
C HIS A 156 -18.57 5.78 -9.51
N PHE A 157 -19.61 6.37 -8.98
CA PHE A 157 -20.97 6.24 -9.53
C PHE A 157 -21.33 7.48 -10.33
N SER A 158 -21.79 7.29 -11.55
CA SER A 158 -22.36 8.33 -12.40
C SER A 158 -23.74 7.90 -12.92
N GLY A 159 -24.73 8.76 -12.69
CA GLY A 159 -26.12 8.46 -13.01
C GLY A 159 -27.07 9.49 -12.43
N HIS A 160 -28.35 9.17 -12.46
CA HIS A 160 -29.37 10.00 -11.82
C HIS A 160 -29.40 9.81 -10.31
N GLY A 161 -29.73 10.89 -9.59
CA GLY A 161 -30.05 10.89 -8.16
C GLY A 161 -31.42 11.52 -7.91
N THR A 162 -32.05 11.16 -6.79
CA THR A 162 -33.28 11.78 -6.34
C THR A 162 -33.03 12.90 -5.34
N SER A 163 -33.95 13.81 -5.15
CA SER A 163 -33.82 14.92 -4.19
C SER A 163 -33.70 14.47 -2.73
N ASP A 164 -34.08 13.23 -2.41
CA ASP A 164 -33.88 12.58 -1.11
C ASP A 164 -32.62 11.71 -1.04
N GLY A 165 -31.70 11.87 -2.00
CA GLY A 165 -30.34 11.29 -1.98
C GLY A 165 -30.26 9.82 -2.40
N LYS A 166 -31.31 9.21 -2.99
CA LYS A 166 -31.23 7.85 -3.52
C LYS A 166 -30.56 7.82 -4.88
N LEU A 167 -29.82 6.75 -5.17
CA LEU A 167 -29.23 6.51 -6.48
C LEU A 167 -30.19 5.76 -7.38
N VAL A 168 -30.23 6.13 -8.66
CA VAL A 168 -31.13 5.51 -9.64
C VAL A 168 -30.33 4.52 -10.51
N PHE A 169 -30.62 3.24 -10.34
CA PHE A 169 -30.09 2.13 -11.12
C PHE A 169 -31.12 1.60 -12.10
N GLN A 170 -30.75 0.57 -12.86
CA GLN A 170 -31.66 -0.17 -13.72
C GLN A 170 -32.16 -1.45 -13.04
N ASP A 171 -33.36 -1.91 -13.41
CA ASP A 171 -33.80 -3.28 -13.14
C ASP A 171 -33.55 -4.19 -14.37
N ASN A 172 -34.06 -5.42 -14.34
CA ASN A 172 -33.91 -6.38 -15.43
C ASN A 172 -34.67 -6.01 -16.72
N ASN A 173 -35.53 -5.00 -16.69
CA ASN A 173 -36.33 -4.50 -17.80
C ASN A 173 -35.95 -3.07 -18.20
N ASP A 174 -34.75 -2.64 -17.83
CA ASP A 174 -34.21 -1.28 -18.04
C ASP A 174 -35.04 -0.16 -17.38
N LYS A 175 -35.87 -0.51 -16.39
CA LYS A 175 -36.67 0.45 -15.64
C LYS A 175 -35.88 0.97 -14.43
N PRO A 176 -36.20 2.22 -14.00
CA PRO A 176 -35.54 2.80 -12.83
C PRO A 176 -35.78 1.97 -11.56
N LYS A 177 -34.69 1.66 -10.87
CA LYS A 177 -34.68 1.04 -9.54
C LYS A 177 -33.86 1.87 -8.58
N LEU A 178 -34.49 2.29 -7.48
CA LEU A 178 -33.81 3.10 -6.47
C LEU A 178 -33.00 2.23 -5.54
N LEU A 179 -31.77 2.67 -5.27
CA LEU A 179 -30.94 2.17 -4.18
C LEU A 179 -31.04 3.15 -3.02
N SER A 180 -31.48 2.68 -1.85
CA SER A 180 -31.58 3.53 -0.66
C SER A 180 -30.21 3.88 -0.09
N MET A 181 -30.14 4.94 0.71
CA MET A 181 -28.92 5.36 1.41
C MET A 181 -28.39 4.25 2.33
N GLU A 182 -29.28 3.61 3.10
CA GLU A 182 -28.94 2.55 4.03
C GLU A 182 -28.30 1.36 3.29
N ALA A 183 -28.91 0.94 2.17
CA ALA A 183 -28.39 -0.17 1.37
C ALA A 183 -27.04 0.16 0.71
N LEU A 184 -26.79 1.42 0.32
CA LEU A 184 -25.49 1.83 -0.20
C LEU A 184 -24.42 1.84 0.91
N VAL A 185 -24.73 2.34 2.10
CA VAL A 185 -23.81 2.30 3.26
C VAL A 185 -23.49 0.85 3.62
N GLU A 186 -24.49 -0.04 3.68
CA GLU A 186 -24.26 -1.47 3.93
C GLU A 186 -23.42 -2.13 2.82
N LEU A 187 -23.64 -1.76 1.57
CA LEU A 187 -22.82 -2.20 0.43
C LEU A 187 -21.34 -1.80 0.61
N ILE A 188 -21.08 -0.53 0.97
CA ILE A 188 -19.72 -0.02 1.21
C ILE A 188 -19.08 -0.76 2.38
N ASN A 189 -19.82 -0.99 3.49
CA ASN A 189 -19.33 -1.72 4.65
C ASN A 189 -19.01 -3.20 4.35
N ALA A 190 -19.75 -3.80 3.43
CA ALA A 190 -19.51 -5.18 2.98
C ALA A 190 -18.47 -5.27 1.87
N SER A 191 -17.95 -4.13 1.40
CA SER A 191 -16.96 -4.07 0.33
C SER A 191 -15.56 -4.39 0.85
N SER A 192 -14.61 -4.49 -0.07
CA SER A 192 -13.21 -4.80 0.25
C SER A 192 -12.55 -3.68 1.04
N ASP A 193 -11.62 -4.04 1.94
CA ASP A 193 -10.76 -3.10 2.70
C ASP A 193 -9.88 -2.21 1.79
N ASN A 194 -9.84 -2.50 0.48
CA ASN A 194 -9.11 -1.69 -0.50
C ASN A 194 -9.87 -0.42 -0.92
N LEU A 195 -11.18 -0.32 -0.64
CA LEU A 195 -12.00 0.84 -1.01
C LEU A 195 -11.73 2.02 -0.08
N ARG A 196 -11.14 3.08 -0.61
CA ARG A 196 -10.74 4.27 0.14
C ARG A 196 -11.55 5.52 -0.20
N LEU A 197 -12.02 5.62 -1.46
CA LEU A 197 -12.77 6.77 -1.95
C LEU A 197 -14.05 6.34 -2.66
N VAL A 198 -15.16 6.97 -2.33
CA VAL A 198 -16.41 6.88 -3.10
C VAL A 198 -16.74 8.25 -3.70
N VAL A 199 -16.94 8.29 -5.02
CA VAL A 199 -17.36 9.50 -5.76
C VAL A 199 -18.78 9.28 -6.26
N LEU A 200 -19.71 10.05 -5.78
CA LEU A 200 -21.11 10.03 -6.19
C LEU A 200 -21.39 11.25 -7.09
N ASN A 201 -21.13 11.09 -8.39
CA ASN A 201 -21.31 12.14 -9.38
C ASN A 201 -22.76 12.16 -9.90
N ASN A 202 -23.70 12.44 -8.99
CA ASN A 202 -25.13 12.50 -9.23
C ASN A 202 -25.79 13.53 -8.31
N CYS A 203 -26.96 14.01 -8.68
CA CYS A 203 -27.67 15.06 -7.95
C CYS A 203 -27.95 14.66 -6.48
N PHE A 204 -27.80 15.62 -5.54
CA PHE A 204 -28.17 15.52 -4.12
C PHE A 204 -27.50 14.37 -3.34
N SER A 205 -26.32 13.93 -3.75
CA SER A 205 -25.62 12.81 -3.13
C SER A 205 -24.76 13.19 -1.90
N SER A 206 -24.65 14.46 -1.55
CA SER A 206 -23.83 14.91 -0.42
C SER A 206 -24.27 14.31 0.92
N ILE A 207 -25.59 14.17 1.14
CA ILE A 207 -26.16 13.60 2.38
C ILE A 207 -25.68 12.17 2.61
N ILE A 208 -25.61 11.37 1.54
CA ILE A 208 -25.12 10.00 1.64
C ILE A 208 -23.61 9.94 1.72
N SER A 209 -22.90 10.85 1.03
CA SER A 209 -21.45 10.96 1.09
C SER A 209 -20.96 11.27 2.51
N GLU A 210 -21.66 12.10 3.26
CA GLU A 210 -21.38 12.40 4.65
C GLU A 210 -21.46 11.15 5.55
N LYS A 211 -22.43 10.26 5.30
CA LYS A 211 -22.59 9.01 6.06
C LYS A 211 -21.57 7.91 5.67
N ILE A 212 -21.11 7.91 4.44
CA ILE A 212 -20.17 6.92 3.95
C ILE A 212 -18.82 7.04 4.65
N VAL A 213 -18.36 8.24 5.01
CA VAL A 213 -17.06 8.47 5.65
C VAL A 213 -16.95 7.93 7.06
N ASP A 214 -18.02 7.48 7.68
CA ASP A 214 -17.94 6.71 8.92
C ASP A 214 -17.23 5.34 8.72
N ASN A 215 -17.13 4.88 7.47
CA ASN A 215 -16.66 3.53 7.13
C ASN A 215 -15.50 3.49 6.15
N ILE A 216 -15.20 4.58 5.46
CA ILE A 216 -14.07 4.71 4.50
C ILE A 216 -13.34 6.03 4.72
N GLU A 217 -12.19 6.19 4.06
CA GLU A 217 -11.33 7.36 4.25
C GLU A 217 -11.96 8.65 3.73
N ALA A 218 -12.63 8.61 2.57
CA ALA A 218 -13.22 9.80 1.98
C ALA A 218 -14.40 9.51 1.04
N SER A 219 -15.28 10.50 0.89
CA SER A 219 -16.35 10.48 -0.08
C SER A 219 -16.57 11.86 -0.70
N ILE A 220 -16.96 11.88 -1.98
CA ILE A 220 -17.36 13.09 -2.70
C ILE A 220 -18.81 12.93 -3.15
N GLY A 221 -19.63 13.93 -2.88
CA GLY A 221 -21.02 14.00 -3.32
C GLY A 221 -21.43 15.41 -3.71
N MET A 222 -22.64 15.55 -4.28
CA MET A 222 -23.19 16.81 -4.77
C MET A 222 -24.27 17.32 -3.84
N ASN A 223 -24.17 18.56 -3.38
CA ASN A 223 -25.14 19.16 -2.45
C ASN A 223 -26.41 19.66 -3.17
N SER A 224 -26.40 19.73 -4.49
CA SER A 224 -27.52 20.13 -5.32
C SER A 224 -27.54 19.36 -6.64
N SER A 225 -28.42 19.74 -7.56
CA SER A 225 -28.37 19.23 -8.92
C SER A 225 -27.08 19.63 -9.60
N ILE A 226 -26.46 18.70 -10.33
CA ILE A 226 -25.26 18.95 -11.14
C ILE A 226 -25.57 18.68 -12.60
N GLY A 227 -25.15 19.60 -13.48
CA GLY A 227 -25.30 19.45 -14.93
C GLY A 227 -24.23 18.54 -15.52
N ASP A 228 -24.55 17.90 -16.67
CA ASP A 228 -23.62 17.01 -17.41
C ASP A 228 -22.22 17.61 -17.62
N GLN A 229 -22.17 18.88 -18.02
CA GLN A 229 -20.90 19.54 -18.29
C GLN A 229 -20.08 19.73 -17.02
N ALA A 230 -20.72 20.12 -15.93
CA ALA A 230 -20.07 20.27 -14.63
C ALA A 230 -19.54 18.93 -14.12
N ALA A 231 -20.37 17.89 -14.20
CA ALA A 231 -20.01 16.52 -13.79
C ALA A 231 -18.75 16.01 -14.56
N ILE A 232 -18.73 16.19 -15.89
CA ILE A 232 -17.63 15.79 -16.77
C ILE A 232 -16.35 16.56 -16.45
N VAL A 233 -16.42 17.90 -16.35
CA VAL A 233 -15.25 18.77 -16.11
C VAL A 233 -14.67 18.49 -14.72
N PHE A 234 -15.53 18.39 -13.71
CA PHE A 234 -15.12 18.07 -12.34
C PHE A 234 -14.40 16.71 -12.27
N ALA A 235 -15.03 15.64 -12.76
CA ALA A 235 -14.48 14.30 -12.69
C ALA A 235 -13.18 14.16 -13.47
N SER A 236 -13.12 14.69 -14.72
CA SER A 236 -11.90 14.61 -15.52
C SER A 236 -10.72 15.31 -14.86
N GLN A 237 -10.89 16.48 -14.24
CA GLN A 237 -9.83 17.18 -13.53
C GLN A 237 -9.46 16.49 -12.22
N LEU A 238 -10.42 15.96 -11.46
CA LEU A 238 -10.17 15.19 -10.24
C LEU A 238 -9.23 14.02 -10.52
N TYR A 239 -9.56 13.19 -11.50
CA TYR A 239 -8.75 12.03 -11.87
C TYR A 239 -7.42 12.39 -12.56
N SER A 240 -7.38 13.49 -13.31
CA SER A 240 -6.11 14.05 -13.79
C SER A 240 -5.17 14.33 -12.62
N SER A 241 -5.64 15.06 -11.63
CA SER A 241 -4.84 15.48 -10.47
C SER A 241 -4.38 14.29 -9.61
N ILE A 242 -5.25 13.29 -9.40
CA ILE A 242 -4.89 12.00 -8.76
C ILE A 242 -3.81 11.31 -9.60
N GLY A 243 -3.95 11.29 -10.91
CA GLY A 243 -2.97 10.71 -11.83
C GLY A 243 -1.61 11.42 -11.84
N PHE A 244 -1.55 12.70 -11.49
CA PHE A 244 -0.29 13.41 -11.22
C PHE A 244 0.27 13.15 -9.81
N GLY A 245 -0.46 12.42 -8.96
CA GLY A 245 -0.03 12.03 -7.62
C GLY A 245 -0.24 13.09 -6.55
N LEU A 246 -1.20 13.98 -6.76
CA LEU A 246 -1.62 14.95 -5.76
C LEU A 246 -2.46 14.27 -4.68
N SER A 247 -2.49 14.86 -3.48
CA SER A 247 -3.43 14.45 -2.42
C SER A 247 -4.87 14.63 -2.88
N LEU A 248 -5.81 13.88 -2.28
CA LEU A 248 -7.22 13.97 -2.62
C LEU A 248 -7.77 15.38 -2.43
N GLU A 249 -7.41 16.04 -1.33
CA GLU A 249 -7.82 17.43 -1.08
C GLU A 249 -7.34 18.38 -2.19
N LYS A 250 -6.09 18.22 -2.61
CA LYS A 250 -5.52 19.05 -3.67
C LYS A 250 -6.17 18.76 -5.03
N ALA A 251 -6.45 17.47 -5.30
CA ALA A 251 -7.14 17.04 -6.51
C ALA A 251 -8.57 17.61 -6.55
N PHE A 252 -9.29 17.55 -5.43
CA PHE A 252 -10.61 18.14 -5.29
C PHE A 252 -10.59 19.66 -5.49
N GLN A 253 -9.66 20.38 -4.85
CA GLN A 253 -9.50 21.83 -5.05
C GLN A 253 -9.26 22.19 -6.51
N GLN A 254 -8.41 21.43 -7.23
CA GLN A 254 -8.16 21.66 -8.65
C GLN A 254 -9.40 21.37 -9.51
N ALA A 255 -10.19 20.34 -9.16
CA ALA A 255 -11.44 20.05 -9.83
C ALA A 255 -12.46 21.19 -9.67
N ILE A 256 -12.57 21.79 -8.47
CA ILE A 256 -13.40 22.99 -8.24
C ILE A 256 -12.89 24.18 -9.06
N VAL A 257 -11.58 24.41 -9.08
CA VAL A 257 -10.99 25.50 -9.88
C VAL A 257 -11.26 25.30 -11.38
N SER A 258 -11.27 24.05 -11.86
CA SER A 258 -11.56 23.79 -13.28
C SER A 258 -12.98 24.21 -13.67
N LEU A 259 -13.99 24.02 -12.78
CA LEU A 259 -15.34 24.54 -13.04
C LEU A 259 -15.34 26.06 -13.24
N LYS A 260 -14.60 26.79 -12.42
CA LYS A 260 -14.46 28.25 -12.55
C LYS A 260 -13.75 28.64 -13.85
N LEU A 261 -12.68 27.92 -14.24
CA LEU A 261 -11.96 28.17 -15.49
C LEU A 261 -12.81 27.92 -16.74
N TYR A 262 -13.78 27.01 -16.65
CA TYR A 262 -14.76 26.75 -17.72
C TYR A 262 -16.02 27.63 -17.60
N GLU A 263 -16.02 28.60 -16.67
CA GLU A 263 -17.16 29.50 -16.41
C GLU A 263 -18.47 28.74 -16.10
N ILE A 264 -18.38 27.58 -15.42
CA ILE A 264 -19.51 26.77 -15.00
C ILE A 264 -19.89 27.18 -13.58
N PRO A 265 -21.10 27.73 -13.33
CA PRO A 265 -21.47 28.29 -12.03
C PRO A 265 -21.93 27.21 -11.02
N GLU A 266 -21.29 26.05 -11.02
CA GLU A 266 -21.61 24.90 -10.15
C GLU A 266 -20.41 24.51 -9.27
N ASP A 267 -19.45 25.43 -9.08
CA ASP A 267 -18.24 25.20 -8.29
C ASP A 267 -18.48 25.00 -6.78
N GLN A 268 -19.67 25.31 -6.29
CA GLN A 268 -20.11 25.05 -4.91
C GLN A 268 -20.89 23.74 -4.76
N THR A 269 -21.19 23.05 -5.86
CA THR A 269 -22.02 21.83 -5.84
C THR A 269 -21.25 20.61 -5.33
N PRO A 270 -20.01 20.32 -5.75
CA PRO A 270 -19.27 19.20 -5.19
C PRO A 270 -18.82 19.46 -3.75
N GLN A 271 -18.92 18.42 -2.89
CA GLN A 271 -18.52 18.44 -1.49
C GLN A 271 -17.61 17.25 -1.21
N LEU A 272 -16.50 17.49 -0.51
CA LEU A 272 -15.58 16.47 -0.04
C LEU A 272 -15.80 16.23 1.46
N TYR A 273 -15.95 14.98 1.84
CA TYR A 273 -16.04 14.50 3.20
C TYR A 273 -14.85 13.59 3.47
N VAL A 274 -14.22 13.70 4.64
CA VAL A 274 -13.04 12.92 5.05
C VAL A 274 -13.30 12.39 6.45
N SER A 275 -12.94 11.13 6.69
CA SER A 275 -13.06 10.49 8.01
C SER A 275 -12.19 11.20 9.05
N GLU A 276 -12.64 11.28 10.29
CA GLU A 276 -11.88 11.90 11.38
C GLU A 276 -10.57 11.16 11.63
N GLY A 277 -9.44 11.89 11.63
CA GLY A 277 -8.11 11.37 11.95
C GLY A 277 -7.28 10.90 10.75
N ILE A 278 -7.74 11.09 9.52
CA ILE A 278 -7.00 10.83 8.29
C ILE A 278 -6.60 12.16 7.64
N GLU A 279 -5.29 12.35 7.39
CA GLU A 279 -4.81 13.40 6.47
C GLU A 279 -5.00 12.86 5.04
N ALA A 280 -5.92 13.43 4.28
CA ALA A 280 -6.34 12.98 2.95
C ALA A 280 -5.43 13.46 1.80
#